data_63db5ba4251aa0a396d59f2da13ab716
#
_entry.id   63db5ba4251aa0a396d59f2da13ab716
#
_cell.length_a   1.000
_cell.length_b   1.000
_cell.length_c   1.000
_cell.angle_alpha   90.00
_cell.angle_beta   90.00
_cell.angle_gamma   90.00
#
_symmetry.space_group_name_H-M   'P 1'
#
loop_
_entity.id
_entity.type
_entity.pdbx_description
1 polymer ?
#
loop_
_entity_poly.entity_id
_entity_poly.type
_entity_poly.pdbx_seq_one_letter_code
_entity_poly.pdbx_strand_id
1 'polypeptide(L)'
;TDAVLVPQFLGNDNILRERLNLLLPPNQQIGQSFTTLPGSPSYLVGGFNRSFANLFRSDAPNYSFGVTLSFPLRNRTAKANLAGAQITQHQIDSQIRSQEQTVIVEVRNAVQALETARQRVLTARRAREAAEKQLEGERQLFDAGRSTTFLLFQRENALTAARNSEIRAETDYNKALAELQRTTSTTFEMNNIV
;
A
#
# COMPACT_ATOMS: atom_id res chain seq x y z
N THR A 1 -33.58 54.96 -16.99
CA THR A 1 -33.70 54.24 -15.73
C THR A 1 -33.36 55.21 -14.61
N ASP A 2 -34.39 55.48 -13.83
CA ASP A 2 -34.31 56.51 -12.78
C ASP A 2 -33.34 56.03 -11.69
N ALA A 3 -32.57 56.97 -11.13
CA ALA A 3 -31.69 56.70 -10.01
C ALA A 3 -32.53 56.30 -8.80
N VAL A 4 -32.21 55.20 -8.18
CA VAL A 4 -32.92 54.71 -6.99
C VAL A 4 -32.21 55.25 -5.77
N LEU A 5 -32.99 55.94 -4.92
CA LEU A 5 -32.50 56.39 -3.61
C LEU A 5 -32.49 55.21 -2.65
N VAL A 6 -31.31 54.86 -2.18
CA VAL A 6 -31.15 53.76 -1.24
C VAL A 6 -30.65 54.32 0.10
N PRO A 7 -31.26 53.95 1.23
CA PRO A 7 -30.73 54.37 2.53
C PRO A 7 -29.27 53.95 2.70
N GLN A 8 -28.42 54.88 3.10
CA GLN A 8 -27.00 54.60 3.26
C GLN A 8 -26.80 53.75 4.51
N PHE A 9 -26.63 52.43 4.33
CA PHE A 9 -26.27 51.49 5.38
C PHE A 9 -24.75 51.46 5.62
N LEU A 10 -24.14 52.64 5.66
CA LEU A 10 -22.74 52.74 6.05
C LEU A 10 -22.66 52.90 7.58
N GLY A 11 -22.46 51.81 8.26
CA GLY A 11 -22.22 51.79 9.69
C GLY A 11 -23.40 52.26 10.55
N ASN A 12 -23.20 52.49 11.81
CA ASN A 12 -24.19 52.87 12.81
C ASN A 12 -24.84 54.25 12.63
N ASP A 13 -24.52 54.99 11.58
CA ASP A 13 -24.91 56.42 11.45
C ASP A 13 -26.43 56.64 11.37
N ASN A 14 -27.13 55.86 10.63
CA ASN A 14 -28.58 56.00 10.56
C ASN A 14 -29.28 55.48 11.82
N ILE A 15 -28.73 54.46 12.45
CA ILE A 15 -29.20 53.93 13.74
C ILE A 15 -28.94 54.94 14.82
N LEU A 16 -27.78 55.60 14.83
CA LEU A 16 -27.46 56.67 15.77
C LEU A 16 -28.37 57.90 15.58
N ARG A 17 -28.68 58.30 14.33
CA ARG A 17 -29.61 59.35 13.99
C ARG A 17 -31.01 59.02 14.43
N GLU A 18 -31.47 57.80 14.22
CA GLU A 18 -32.79 57.35 14.69
C GLU A 18 -32.90 57.40 16.21
N ARG A 19 -31.89 56.93 16.92
CA ARG A 19 -31.85 57.04 18.40
C ARG A 19 -31.77 58.49 18.89
N LEU A 20 -31.01 59.32 18.19
CA LEU A 20 -30.92 60.74 18.53
C LEU A 20 -32.25 61.44 18.28
N ASN A 21 -32.96 61.13 17.20
CA ASN A 21 -34.27 61.67 16.87
C ASN A 21 -35.37 61.31 17.87
N LEU A 22 -35.22 60.21 18.61
CA LEU A 22 -36.13 59.86 19.70
C LEU A 22 -35.98 60.83 20.91
N LEU A 23 -34.85 61.51 21.01
CA LEU A 23 -34.54 62.46 22.08
C LEU A 23 -34.75 63.92 21.65
N LEU A 24 -34.88 64.20 20.37
CA LEU A 24 -35.01 65.56 19.81
C LEU A 24 -36.48 65.91 19.57
N PRO A 25 -36.87 67.17 19.77
CA PRO A 25 -38.20 67.63 19.41
C PRO A 25 -38.42 67.56 17.90
N PRO A 26 -39.67 67.45 17.43
CA PRO A 26 -40.02 67.24 16.02
C PRO A 26 -39.41 68.21 15.01
N ASN A 27 -39.14 69.44 15.45
CA ASN A 27 -38.55 70.50 14.60
C ASN A 27 -37.03 70.46 14.48
N GLN A 28 -36.34 69.56 15.23
CA GLN A 28 -34.91 69.43 15.21
C GLN A 28 -34.42 68.02 14.83
N GLN A 29 -35.34 67.18 14.33
CA GLN A 29 -34.98 65.85 13.89
C GLN A 29 -34.07 65.87 12.65
N ILE A 30 -33.04 65.02 12.69
CA ILE A 30 -32.03 64.88 11.64
C ILE A 30 -32.55 63.90 10.57
N GLY A 31 -32.63 64.31 9.32
CA GLY A 31 -33.07 63.48 8.21
C GLY A 31 -32.09 62.31 7.96
N GLN A 32 -32.60 61.23 7.42
CA GLN A 32 -31.78 60.12 6.98
C GLN A 32 -30.90 60.51 5.78
N SER A 33 -29.68 60.02 5.75
CA SER A 33 -28.81 60.22 4.60
C SER A 33 -29.07 59.09 3.57
N PHE A 34 -29.25 59.51 2.33
CA PHE A 34 -29.43 58.61 1.19
C PHE A 34 -28.26 58.71 0.24
N THR A 35 -27.84 57.60 -0.32
CA THR A 35 -26.90 57.57 -1.42
C THR A 35 -27.64 57.27 -2.72
N THR A 36 -27.42 58.06 -3.73
CA THR A 36 -27.95 57.80 -5.06
C THR A 36 -27.08 56.75 -5.77
N LEU A 37 -27.62 55.56 -5.95
CA LEU A 37 -26.99 54.59 -6.84
C LEU A 37 -27.35 54.97 -8.28
N PRO A 38 -26.34 55.11 -9.15
CA PRO A 38 -26.65 55.30 -10.58
C PRO A 38 -27.48 54.12 -11.08
N GLY A 39 -28.54 54.39 -11.76
CA GLY A 39 -29.37 53.37 -12.36
C GLY A 39 -28.57 52.47 -13.29
N SER A 40 -28.93 51.21 -13.38
CA SER A 40 -28.25 50.28 -14.31
C SER A 40 -28.29 50.82 -15.73
N PRO A 41 -27.18 50.81 -16.46
CA PRO A 41 -27.12 51.24 -17.83
C PRO A 41 -28.24 50.59 -18.67
N SER A 42 -28.88 51.36 -19.55
CA SER A 42 -30.03 50.87 -20.32
C SER A 42 -29.75 49.66 -21.18
N TYR A 43 -28.51 49.42 -21.53
CA TYR A 43 -28.08 48.22 -22.28
C TYR A 43 -28.08 46.93 -21.46
N LEU A 44 -27.98 47.01 -20.12
CA LEU A 44 -28.02 45.85 -19.24
C LEU A 44 -29.43 45.48 -18.76
N VAL A 45 -30.43 46.33 -19.01
CA VAL A 45 -31.81 46.16 -18.53
C VAL A 45 -32.70 45.81 -19.69
N GLY A 46 -33.32 44.60 -19.70
CA GLY A 46 -34.28 44.20 -20.71
C GLY A 46 -34.53 42.71 -20.77
N GLY A 47 -35.51 42.29 -21.55
CA GLY A 47 -35.82 40.87 -21.77
C GLY A 47 -34.83 40.21 -22.75
N PHE A 48 -35.00 38.90 -22.95
CA PHE A 48 -34.15 38.05 -23.79
C PHE A 48 -33.85 38.63 -25.18
N ASN A 49 -34.87 39.18 -25.87
CA ASN A 49 -34.69 39.77 -27.20
C ASN A 49 -33.75 40.99 -27.20
N ARG A 50 -33.71 41.73 -26.10
CA ARG A 50 -32.81 42.89 -25.95
C ARG A 50 -31.40 42.44 -25.67
N SER A 51 -31.25 41.42 -24.86
CA SER A 51 -29.92 40.79 -24.58
C SER A 51 -29.31 40.22 -25.86
N PHE A 52 -30.14 39.59 -26.71
CA PHE A 52 -29.71 39.06 -28.00
C PHE A 52 -29.36 40.18 -29.01
N ALA A 53 -30.15 41.23 -29.04
CA ALA A 53 -29.86 42.41 -29.88
C ALA A 53 -28.57 43.13 -29.43
N ASN A 54 -28.29 43.19 -28.11
CA ASN A 54 -27.10 43.82 -27.56
C ASN A 54 -25.80 43.01 -27.92
N LEU A 55 -25.92 41.70 -28.18
CA LEU A 55 -24.81 40.89 -28.66
C LEU A 55 -24.23 41.40 -29.99
N PHE A 56 -25.07 41.95 -30.85
CA PHE A 56 -24.68 42.47 -32.17
C PHE A 56 -24.54 43.99 -32.22
N ARG A 57 -24.94 44.69 -31.16
CA ARG A 57 -25.01 46.16 -31.15
C ARG A 57 -23.74 46.88 -30.73
N SER A 58 -22.71 46.13 -30.32
CA SER A 58 -21.40 46.68 -29.87
C SER A 58 -21.48 47.77 -28.78
N ASP A 59 -22.56 47.80 -27.97
CA ASP A 59 -22.71 48.78 -26.90
C ASP A 59 -21.73 48.50 -25.72
N ALA A 60 -21.31 47.25 -25.56
CA ALA A 60 -20.25 46.82 -24.60
C ALA A 60 -19.46 45.64 -25.17
N PRO A 61 -18.72 45.81 -26.26
CA PRO A 61 -17.97 44.71 -26.84
C PRO A 61 -16.79 44.32 -25.94
N ASN A 62 -16.79 43.07 -25.52
CA ASN A 62 -15.63 42.49 -24.81
C ASN A 62 -15.24 41.19 -25.54
N TYR A 63 -14.40 41.32 -26.55
CA TYR A 63 -13.88 40.20 -27.30
C TYR A 63 -12.41 39.96 -26.90
N SER A 64 -12.08 38.76 -26.46
CA SER A 64 -10.71 38.36 -26.26
C SER A 64 -10.39 37.12 -27.08
N PHE A 65 -9.42 37.25 -27.97
CA PHE A 65 -8.85 36.14 -28.72
C PHE A 65 -7.45 35.94 -28.26
N GLY A 66 -7.15 34.73 -27.73
CA GLY A 66 -5.81 34.36 -27.31
C GLY A 66 -5.33 33.14 -28.10
N VAL A 67 -4.24 33.24 -28.82
CA VAL A 67 -3.51 32.11 -29.41
C VAL A 67 -2.23 31.96 -28.68
N THR A 68 -2.09 30.86 -27.91
CA THR A 68 -0.85 30.52 -27.21
C THR A 68 -0.08 29.47 -28.01
N LEU A 69 1.02 29.87 -28.62
CA LEU A 69 1.93 28.98 -29.34
C LEU A 69 3.11 28.64 -28.45
N SER A 70 3.16 27.39 -27.96
CA SER A 70 4.27 26.91 -27.13
C SER A 70 5.20 26.00 -27.95
N PHE A 71 6.37 26.48 -28.29
CA PHE A 71 7.36 25.73 -29.09
C PHE A 71 8.59 25.42 -28.25
N PRO A 72 8.81 24.13 -27.83
CA PRO A 72 9.99 23.73 -27.05
C PRO A 72 11.22 23.62 -27.95
N LEU A 73 11.96 24.71 -28.14
CA LEU A 73 13.11 24.81 -29.05
C LEU A 73 14.23 23.78 -28.78
N ARG A 74 14.43 23.33 -27.56
CA ARG A 74 15.45 22.34 -27.17
C ARG A 74 14.92 21.02 -26.66
N ASN A 75 13.64 20.89 -26.44
CA ASN A 75 12.92 19.70 -25.93
C ASN A 75 13.68 18.94 -24.80
N ARG A 76 14.34 19.69 -23.89
CA ARG A 76 15.16 19.13 -22.81
C ARG A 76 14.35 18.28 -21.86
N THR A 77 13.12 18.69 -21.59
CA THR A 77 12.20 17.95 -20.70
C THR A 77 11.87 16.58 -21.25
N ALA A 78 11.53 16.48 -22.54
CA ALA A 78 11.24 15.19 -23.16
C ALA A 78 12.47 14.27 -23.21
N LYS A 79 13.67 14.84 -23.48
CA LYS A 79 14.92 14.09 -23.44
C LYS A 79 15.26 13.61 -22.02
N ALA A 80 15.03 14.44 -21.01
CA ALA A 80 15.22 14.06 -19.61
C ALA A 80 14.23 12.96 -19.19
N ASN A 81 12.97 13.06 -19.60
CA ASN A 81 11.95 12.03 -19.34
C ASN A 81 12.30 10.71 -20.04
N LEU A 82 12.77 10.75 -21.28
CA LEU A 82 13.25 9.56 -21.98
C LEU A 82 14.43 8.91 -21.26
N ALA A 83 15.43 9.70 -20.88
CA ALA A 83 16.58 9.20 -20.11
C ALA A 83 16.15 8.61 -18.76
N GLY A 84 15.22 9.26 -18.06
CA GLY A 84 14.62 8.74 -16.83
C GLY A 84 13.91 7.40 -17.03
N ALA A 85 13.12 7.27 -18.10
CA ALA A 85 12.44 6.01 -18.44
C ALA A 85 13.45 4.89 -18.79
N GLN A 86 14.52 5.19 -19.50
CA GLN A 86 15.59 4.22 -19.80
C GLN A 86 16.31 3.76 -18.52
N ILE A 87 16.60 4.66 -17.60
CA ILE A 87 17.20 4.31 -16.30
C ILE A 87 16.25 3.38 -15.52
N THR A 88 14.97 3.72 -15.48
CA THR A 88 13.94 2.88 -14.81
C THR A 88 13.88 1.48 -15.45
N GLN A 89 13.94 1.38 -16.78
CA GLN A 89 13.99 0.10 -17.47
C GLN A 89 15.22 -0.72 -17.03
N HIS A 90 16.41 -0.12 -17.02
CA HIS A 90 17.62 -0.82 -16.56
C HIS A 90 17.56 -1.24 -15.09
N GLN A 91 16.90 -0.44 -14.24
CA GLN A 91 16.66 -0.82 -12.85
C GLN A 91 15.74 -2.05 -12.75
N ILE A 92 14.66 -2.07 -13.52
CA ILE A 92 13.74 -3.23 -13.58
C ILE A 92 14.47 -4.48 -14.08
N ASP A 93 15.24 -4.38 -15.15
CA ASP A 93 16.03 -5.49 -15.68
C ASP A 93 17.02 -6.04 -14.63
N SER A 94 17.65 -5.16 -13.87
CA SER A 94 18.55 -5.54 -12.78
C SER A 94 17.81 -6.22 -11.63
N GLN A 95 16.62 -5.73 -11.29
CA GLN A 95 15.75 -6.35 -10.27
C GLN A 95 15.29 -7.73 -10.69
N ILE A 96 14.90 -7.92 -11.96
CA ILE A 96 14.50 -9.24 -12.50
C ILE A 96 15.66 -10.23 -12.36
N ARG A 97 16.88 -9.85 -12.79
CA ARG A 97 18.05 -10.73 -12.65
C ARG A 97 18.37 -11.07 -11.20
N SER A 98 18.25 -10.10 -10.29
CA SER A 98 18.43 -10.33 -8.86
C SER A 98 17.38 -11.30 -8.32
N GLN A 99 16.13 -11.15 -8.74
CA GLN A 99 15.05 -12.04 -8.32
C GLN A 99 15.23 -13.46 -8.87
N GLU A 100 15.64 -13.61 -10.13
CA GLU A 100 15.97 -14.91 -10.73
C GLU A 100 17.08 -15.62 -9.94
N GLN A 101 18.14 -14.89 -9.60
CA GLN A 101 19.22 -15.45 -8.77
C GLN A 101 18.74 -15.88 -7.39
N THR A 102 17.87 -15.10 -6.77
CA THR A 102 17.28 -15.43 -5.46
C THR A 102 16.49 -16.74 -5.55
N VAL A 103 15.62 -16.88 -6.54
CA VAL A 103 14.84 -18.11 -6.74
C VAL A 103 15.75 -19.31 -6.97
N ILE A 104 16.79 -19.18 -7.81
CA ILE A 104 17.74 -20.26 -8.06
C ILE A 104 18.44 -20.70 -6.76
N VAL A 105 18.85 -19.75 -5.93
CA VAL A 105 19.50 -20.04 -4.63
C VAL A 105 18.50 -20.70 -3.68
N GLU A 106 17.27 -20.21 -3.58
CA GLU A 106 16.23 -20.81 -2.74
C GLU A 106 15.97 -22.28 -3.11
N VAL A 107 15.78 -22.56 -4.39
CA VAL A 107 15.55 -23.95 -4.87
C VAL A 107 16.77 -24.83 -4.58
N ARG A 108 18.00 -24.35 -4.83
CA ARG A 108 19.21 -25.11 -4.52
C ARG A 108 19.34 -25.42 -3.03
N ASN A 109 19.05 -24.44 -2.19
CA ASN A 109 19.08 -24.63 -0.73
C ASN A 109 18.01 -25.63 -0.28
N ALA A 110 16.81 -25.57 -0.84
CA ALA A 110 15.74 -26.52 -0.53
C ALA A 110 16.10 -27.96 -0.93
N VAL A 111 16.68 -28.16 -2.13
CA VAL A 111 17.17 -29.47 -2.58
C VAL A 111 18.28 -30.01 -1.66
N GLN A 112 19.22 -29.16 -1.29
CA GLN A 112 20.32 -29.54 -0.40
C GLN A 112 19.81 -29.87 1.03
N ALA A 113 18.85 -29.09 1.53
CA ALA A 113 18.21 -29.37 2.81
C ALA A 113 17.48 -30.71 2.82
N LEU A 114 16.73 -31.01 1.73
CA LEU A 114 16.02 -32.28 1.55
C LEU A 114 17.01 -33.47 1.53
N GLU A 115 18.09 -33.37 0.76
CA GLU A 115 19.09 -34.44 0.72
C GLU A 115 19.79 -34.65 2.08
N THR A 116 20.09 -33.55 2.77
CA THR A 116 20.64 -33.60 4.14
C THR A 116 19.65 -34.28 5.10
N ALA A 117 18.38 -33.91 5.04
CA ALA A 117 17.34 -34.53 5.86
C ALA A 117 17.18 -36.02 5.55
N ARG A 118 17.22 -36.43 4.27
CA ARG A 118 17.20 -37.82 3.84
C ARG A 118 18.35 -38.62 4.45
N GLN A 119 19.57 -38.08 4.41
CA GLN A 119 20.76 -38.75 5.01
C GLN A 119 20.62 -38.86 6.54
N ARG A 120 20.02 -37.87 7.19
CA ARG A 120 19.71 -37.95 8.64
C ARG A 120 18.72 -39.05 8.96
N VAL A 121 17.65 -39.23 8.15
CA VAL A 121 16.74 -40.38 8.35
C VAL A 121 17.44 -41.71 8.22
N LEU A 122 18.27 -41.88 7.19
CA LEU A 122 19.05 -43.13 7.02
C LEU A 122 19.99 -43.39 8.20
N THR A 123 20.65 -42.36 8.69
CA THR A 123 21.54 -42.45 9.83
C THR A 123 20.80 -42.77 11.14
N ALA A 124 19.65 -42.08 11.35
CA ALA A 124 18.81 -42.34 12.53
C ALA A 124 18.25 -43.77 12.56
N ARG A 125 17.79 -44.29 11.39
CA ARG A 125 17.36 -45.69 11.28
C ARG A 125 18.47 -46.68 11.63
N ARG A 126 19.67 -46.47 11.11
CA ARG A 126 20.82 -47.32 11.45
C ARG A 126 21.20 -47.24 12.95
N ALA A 127 21.09 -46.03 13.52
CA ALA A 127 21.33 -45.84 14.95
C ALA A 127 20.29 -46.56 15.80
N ARG A 128 19.01 -46.52 15.44
CA ARG A 128 17.93 -47.28 16.10
C ARG A 128 18.17 -48.78 16.01
N GLU A 129 18.46 -49.29 14.80
CA GLU A 129 18.78 -50.73 14.61
C GLU A 129 19.98 -51.18 15.43
N ALA A 130 21.02 -50.33 15.55
CA ALA A 130 22.15 -50.61 16.37
C ALA A 130 21.78 -50.65 17.87
N ALA A 131 20.96 -49.68 18.32
CA ALA A 131 20.47 -49.64 19.70
C ALA A 131 19.57 -50.87 20.04
N GLU A 132 18.75 -51.33 19.10
CA GLU A 132 17.95 -52.55 19.26
C GLU A 132 18.83 -53.78 19.42
N LYS A 133 19.86 -53.94 18.61
CA LYS A 133 20.84 -55.06 18.73
C LYS A 133 21.60 -54.97 20.02
N GLN A 134 21.99 -53.78 20.48
CA GLN A 134 22.68 -53.60 21.77
C GLN A 134 21.77 -53.96 22.95
N LEU A 135 20.50 -53.57 22.91
CA LEU A 135 19.51 -53.94 23.93
C LEU A 135 19.29 -55.45 23.96
N GLU A 136 19.14 -56.08 22.80
CA GLU A 136 18.98 -57.51 22.68
C GLU A 136 20.21 -58.28 23.26
N GLY A 137 21.43 -57.85 22.90
CA GLY A 137 22.67 -58.41 23.49
C GLY A 137 22.74 -58.22 25.00
N GLU A 138 22.34 -57.06 25.51
CA GLU A 138 22.31 -56.77 26.96
C GLU A 138 21.30 -57.65 27.70
N ARG A 139 20.12 -57.92 27.09
CA ARG A 139 19.11 -58.85 27.63
C ARG A 139 19.65 -60.26 27.74
N GLN A 140 20.37 -60.76 26.72
CA GLN A 140 21.00 -62.11 26.77
C GLN A 140 22.07 -62.19 27.88
N LEU A 141 22.86 -61.12 28.06
CA LEU A 141 23.81 -61.06 29.13
C LEU A 141 23.17 -60.97 30.51
N PHE A 142 22.06 -60.27 30.62
CA PHE A 142 21.30 -60.19 31.88
C PHE A 142 20.69 -61.54 32.24
N ASP A 143 20.07 -62.24 31.25
CA ASP A 143 19.50 -63.57 31.44
C ASP A 143 20.55 -64.63 31.84
N ALA A 144 21.81 -64.47 31.35
CA ALA A 144 22.96 -65.27 31.71
C ALA A 144 23.59 -64.88 33.08
N GLY A 145 23.00 -63.91 33.79
CA GLY A 145 23.49 -63.41 35.09
C GLY A 145 24.80 -62.58 34.99
N ARG A 146 25.15 -62.09 33.80
CA ARG A 146 26.41 -61.39 33.50
C ARG A 146 26.25 -59.87 33.33
N SER A 147 25.00 -59.40 33.49
CA SER A 147 24.68 -57.95 33.40
C SER A 147 23.85 -57.53 34.62
N THR A 148 23.60 -56.22 34.72
CA THR A 148 22.83 -55.59 35.80
C THR A 148 21.59 -54.92 35.26
N THR A 149 20.54 -54.84 36.10
CA THR A 149 19.30 -54.09 35.76
C THR A 149 19.59 -52.66 35.36
N PHE A 150 20.61 -52.02 35.92
CA PHE A 150 21.03 -50.66 35.57
C PHE A 150 21.48 -50.57 34.11
N LEU A 151 22.32 -51.51 33.65
CA LEU A 151 22.80 -51.52 32.26
C LEU A 151 21.64 -51.83 31.29
N LEU A 152 20.73 -52.70 31.65
CA LEU A 152 19.55 -52.97 30.86
C LEU A 152 18.68 -51.73 30.68
N PHE A 153 18.37 -51.00 31.76
CA PHE A 153 17.65 -49.72 31.67
C PHE A 153 18.40 -48.66 30.87
N GLN A 154 19.72 -48.62 30.98
CA GLN A 154 20.53 -47.70 30.18
C GLN A 154 20.37 -47.97 28.66
N ARG A 155 20.34 -49.24 28.25
CA ARG A 155 20.11 -49.63 26.84
C ARG A 155 18.68 -49.35 26.39
N GLU A 156 17.69 -49.57 27.25
CA GLU A 156 16.28 -49.21 26.95
C GLU A 156 16.11 -47.70 26.74
N ASN A 157 16.73 -46.88 27.60
CA ASN A 157 16.74 -45.44 27.43
C ASN A 157 17.43 -45.00 26.13
N ALA A 158 18.57 -45.67 25.79
CA ALA A 158 19.31 -45.40 24.57
C ALA A 158 18.45 -45.73 23.31
N LEU A 159 17.73 -46.86 23.33
CA LEU A 159 16.80 -47.22 22.26
C LEU A 159 15.66 -46.23 22.15
N THR A 160 15.07 -45.81 23.26
CA THR A 160 14.01 -44.79 23.28
C THR A 160 14.49 -43.48 22.70
N ALA A 161 15.69 -43.02 23.04
CA ALA A 161 16.33 -41.85 22.50
C ALA A 161 16.57 -41.97 20.97
N ALA A 162 17.04 -43.16 20.52
CA ALA A 162 17.25 -43.43 19.09
C ALA A 162 15.94 -43.41 18.29
N ARG A 163 14.86 -44.01 18.84
CA ARG A 163 13.50 -43.95 18.20
C ARG A 163 12.98 -42.53 18.12
N ASN A 164 13.13 -41.74 19.17
CA ASN A 164 12.74 -40.34 19.15
C ASN A 164 13.54 -39.51 18.10
N SER A 165 14.83 -39.85 17.95
CA SER A 165 15.68 -39.21 16.93
C SER A 165 15.25 -39.57 15.51
N GLU A 166 14.87 -40.84 15.27
CA GLU A 166 14.31 -41.27 13.96
C GLU A 166 13.01 -40.51 13.62
N ILE A 167 12.08 -40.46 14.57
CA ILE A 167 10.79 -39.73 14.34
C ILE A 167 11.04 -38.25 14.04
N ARG A 168 12.00 -37.63 14.75
CA ARG A 168 12.37 -36.23 14.46
C ARG A 168 13.00 -36.09 13.06
N ALA A 169 13.87 -36.98 12.67
CA ALA A 169 14.51 -36.98 11.36
C ALA A 169 13.48 -37.15 10.24
N GLU A 170 12.49 -38.05 10.41
CA GLU A 170 11.40 -38.25 9.46
C GLU A 170 10.49 -37.01 9.37
N THR A 171 10.22 -36.36 10.52
CA THR A 171 9.46 -35.11 10.55
C THR A 171 10.22 -33.97 9.82
N ASP A 172 11.55 -33.88 10.03
CA ASP A 172 12.39 -32.87 9.38
C ASP A 172 12.47 -33.12 7.86
N TYR A 173 12.51 -34.39 7.45
CA TYR A 173 12.46 -34.76 6.02
C TYR A 173 11.13 -34.32 5.38
N ASN A 174 10.00 -34.59 6.03
CA ASN A 174 8.69 -34.17 5.53
C ASN A 174 8.57 -32.62 5.44
N LYS A 175 9.12 -31.91 6.40
CA LYS A 175 9.18 -30.43 6.36
C LYS A 175 10.05 -29.94 5.19
N ALA A 176 11.23 -30.55 4.98
CA ALA A 176 12.12 -30.19 3.88
C ALA A 176 11.47 -30.51 2.51
N LEU A 177 10.69 -31.61 2.42
CA LEU A 177 9.93 -31.94 1.23
C LEU A 177 8.85 -30.89 0.93
N ALA A 178 8.08 -30.49 1.93
CA ALA A 178 7.06 -29.45 1.79
C ALA A 178 7.69 -28.11 1.38
N GLU A 179 8.86 -27.77 1.93
CA GLU A 179 9.59 -26.55 1.57
C GLU A 179 10.10 -26.59 0.13
N LEU A 180 10.58 -27.74 -0.35
CA LEU A 180 10.92 -27.91 -1.77
C LEU A 180 9.70 -27.74 -2.68
N GLN A 181 8.57 -28.35 -2.33
CA GLN A 181 7.32 -28.19 -3.09
C GLN A 181 6.86 -26.72 -3.11
N ARG A 182 7.05 -25.98 -2.01
CA ARG A 182 6.75 -24.55 -1.94
C ARG A 182 7.65 -23.74 -2.86
N THR A 183 8.96 -23.98 -2.83
CA THR A 183 9.94 -23.21 -3.62
C THR A 183 9.85 -23.52 -5.11
N THR A 184 9.39 -24.70 -5.49
CA THR A 184 9.14 -25.11 -6.88
C THR A 184 7.71 -24.81 -7.35
N SER A 185 6.84 -24.28 -6.46
CA SER A 185 5.41 -24.04 -6.74
C SER A 185 4.60 -25.28 -7.13
N THR A 186 5.07 -26.47 -6.75
CA THR A 186 4.43 -27.76 -7.08
C THR A 186 3.51 -28.27 -5.97
N THR A 187 3.32 -27.51 -4.89
CA THR A 187 2.53 -27.94 -3.72
C THR A 187 1.11 -28.36 -4.09
N PHE A 188 0.44 -27.62 -4.97
CA PHE A 188 -0.94 -27.92 -5.38
C PHE A 188 -1.03 -29.17 -6.21
N GLU A 189 -0.15 -29.34 -7.19
CA GLU A 189 -0.11 -30.51 -8.07
C GLU A 189 0.19 -31.80 -7.30
N MET A 190 1.20 -31.76 -6.41
CA MET A 190 1.64 -32.93 -5.65
C MET A 190 0.64 -33.38 -4.59
N ASN A 191 -0.21 -32.49 -4.10
CA ASN A 191 -1.22 -32.78 -3.08
C ASN A 191 -2.65 -32.86 -3.62
N ASN A 192 -2.84 -32.85 -4.95
CA ASN A 192 -4.16 -32.90 -5.61
C ASN A 192 -5.15 -31.82 -5.09
N ILE A 193 -4.64 -30.65 -4.77
CA ILE A 193 -5.45 -29.51 -4.36
C ILE A 193 -5.77 -28.69 -5.62
N VAL A 194 -7.00 -28.83 -6.12
CA VAL A 194 -7.52 -28.08 -7.29
C VAL A 194 -8.40 -26.95 -6.81
#